data_5123aae6e7d0fba1209726651360b5f8
#
_entry.id   5123aae6e7d0fba1209726651360b5f8
#
_cell.length_a   1.000
_cell.length_b   1.000
_cell.length_c   1.000
_cell.angle_alpha   90.00
_cell.angle_beta   90.00
_cell.angle_gamma   90.00
#
_symmetry.space_group_name_H-M   'P 1'
#
loop_
_entity.id
_entity.type
_entity.pdbx_description
1 polymer ?
#
loop_
_entity_poly.entity_id
_entity_poly.type
_entity_poly.pdbx_seq_one_letter_code
_entity_poly.pdbx_strand_id
1 'polypeptide(L)'
;MSGLDFKILGADKAMADISGTIAAYPKVVGRACVKGAHIIEREAKLRAPVDTGALRGSISVDPIPMGADVGPHVDYGAYVEFGTVNTPAQPYLVPAADATRSQVSEIVRREIAG
;
A
#
# COMPACT_ATOMS: atom_id res chain seq x y z
N MET A 1 15.59 3.59 -2.76
CA MET A 1 14.34 3.30 -2.02
C MET A 1 14.43 3.88 -0.62
N SER A 2 13.42 4.56 -0.18
CA SER A 2 13.43 5.26 1.12
C SER A 2 13.35 4.35 2.34
N GLY A 3 13.05 3.09 2.16
CA GLY A 3 12.83 2.17 3.26
C GLY A 3 11.42 2.21 3.84
N LEU A 4 10.56 3.09 3.35
CA LEU A 4 9.18 3.19 3.78
C LEU A 4 8.27 2.63 2.70
N ASP A 5 7.58 1.55 3.02
CA ASP A 5 6.58 0.98 2.12
C ASP A 5 5.53 0.22 2.92
N PHE A 6 4.38 0.02 2.32
CA PHE A 6 3.32 -0.80 2.89
C PHE A 6 3.08 -1.98 1.96
N LYS A 7 3.18 -3.20 2.48
CA LYS A 7 3.04 -4.40 1.67
C LYS A 7 1.66 -5.01 1.83
N ILE A 8 1.06 -5.39 0.71
CA ILE A 8 -0.14 -6.21 0.69
C ILE A 8 0.28 -7.59 0.22
N LEU A 9 0.14 -8.59 1.08
CA LEU A 9 0.56 -9.95 0.78
C LEU A 9 -0.65 -10.87 0.70
N GLY A 10 -0.65 -11.74 -0.30
CA GLY A 10 -1.71 -12.74 -0.46
C GLY A 10 -1.77 -13.74 0.67
N ALA A 11 -0.70 -13.85 1.45
CA ALA A 11 -0.65 -14.71 2.62
C ALA A 11 -1.09 -14.00 3.91
N ASP A 12 -1.57 -12.76 3.81
CA ASP A 12 -2.04 -12.01 4.97
C ASP A 12 -3.15 -12.77 5.69
N LYS A 13 -3.14 -12.67 7.01
CA LYS A 13 -4.10 -13.35 7.87
C LYS A 13 -5.55 -13.00 7.52
N ALA A 14 -5.81 -11.79 7.06
CA ALA A 14 -7.14 -11.37 6.64
C ALA A 14 -7.66 -12.16 5.44
N MET A 15 -6.77 -12.87 4.74
CA MET A 15 -7.10 -13.65 3.56
C MET A 15 -7.05 -15.16 3.83
N ALA A 16 -6.88 -15.56 5.06
CA ALA A 16 -6.70 -16.98 5.43
C ALA A 16 -7.87 -17.86 4.98
N ASP A 17 -9.08 -17.29 4.93
CA ASP A 17 -10.28 -18.05 4.57
C ASP A 17 -10.28 -18.53 3.13
N ILE A 18 -9.43 -17.94 2.27
CA ILE A 18 -9.33 -18.33 0.87
C ILE A 18 -7.94 -18.84 0.53
N SER A 19 -7.22 -19.33 1.54
CA SER A 19 -5.83 -19.75 1.38
C SER A 19 -5.62 -20.82 0.32
N GLY A 20 -6.55 -21.74 0.16
CA GLY A 20 -6.46 -22.77 -0.87
C GLY A 20 -6.47 -22.17 -2.27
N THR A 21 -7.33 -21.19 -2.51
CA THR A 21 -7.41 -20.49 -3.77
C THR A 21 -6.14 -19.66 -4.01
N ILE A 22 -5.65 -19.02 -2.96
CA ILE A 22 -4.41 -18.23 -3.03
C ILE A 22 -3.25 -19.11 -3.49
N ALA A 23 -3.09 -20.27 -2.89
CA ALA A 23 -2.00 -21.18 -3.23
C ALA A 23 -2.06 -21.65 -4.70
N ALA A 24 -3.29 -21.82 -5.24
CA ALA A 24 -3.47 -22.34 -6.58
C ALA A 24 -3.29 -21.29 -7.69
N TYR A 25 -3.51 -19.99 -7.38
CA TYR A 25 -3.56 -18.96 -8.40
C TYR A 25 -2.73 -17.72 -8.04
N PRO A 26 -1.39 -17.86 -8.01
CA PRO A 26 -0.53 -16.74 -7.60
C PRO A 26 -0.69 -15.46 -8.44
N LYS A 27 -0.93 -15.61 -9.75
CA LYS A 27 -1.10 -14.44 -10.63
C LYS A 27 -2.38 -13.69 -10.32
N VAL A 28 -3.46 -14.42 -10.03
CA VAL A 28 -4.73 -13.79 -9.64
C VAL A 28 -4.58 -13.05 -8.34
N VAL A 29 -3.91 -13.67 -7.37
CA VAL A 29 -3.65 -13.05 -6.07
C VAL A 29 -2.79 -11.80 -6.22
N GLY A 30 -1.75 -11.86 -7.03
CA GLY A 30 -0.89 -10.69 -7.28
C GLY A 30 -1.66 -9.52 -7.86
N ARG A 31 -2.49 -9.79 -8.88
CA ARG A 31 -3.29 -8.72 -9.48
C ARG A 31 -4.29 -8.14 -8.50
N ALA A 32 -4.90 -8.98 -7.68
CA ALA A 32 -5.83 -8.53 -6.66
C ALA A 32 -5.15 -7.60 -5.66
N CYS A 33 -3.95 -7.97 -5.21
CA CYS A 33 -3.19 -7.15 -4.29
C CYS A 33 -2.78 -5.81 -4.89
N VAL A 34 -2.41 -5.80 -6.18
CA VAL A 34 -2.09 -4.54 -6.88
C VAL A 34 -3.32 -3.63 -6.91
N LYS A 35 -4.50 -4.16 -7.19
CA LYS A 35 -5.72 -3.36 -7.15
C LYS A 35 -5.96 -2.77 -5.76
N GLY A 36 -5.78 -3.57 -4.71
CA GLY A 36 -5.91 -3.07 -3.35
C GLY A 36 -4.88 -2.00 -3.03
N ALA A 37 -3.65 -2.19 -3.50
CA ALA A 37 -2.57 -1.23 -3.25
C ALA A 37 -2.84 0.12 -3.91
N HIS A 38 -3.52 0.16 -5.05
CA HIS A 38 -3.87 1.42 -5.69
C HIS A 38 -4.88 2.23 -4.87
N ILE A 39 -5.70 1.58 -4.06
CA ILE A 39 -6.59 2.29 -3.13
C ILE A 39 -5.76 3.03 -2.09
N ILE A 40 -4.75 2.37 -1.53
CA ILE A 40 -3.85 2.98 -0.56
C ILE A 40 -3.04 4.11 -1.22
N GLU A 41 -2.54 3.87 -2.42
CA GLU A 41 -1.78 4.88 -3.17
C GLU A 41 -2.58 6.16 -3.32
N ARG A 42 -3.81 6.05 -3.77
CA ARG A 42 -4.67 7.22 -3.97
C ARG A 42 -4.89 7.97 -2.67
N GLU A 43 -5.20 7.26 -1.60
CA GLU A 43 -5.45 7.89 -0.31
C GLU A 43 -4.19 8.52 0.26
N ALA A 44 -3.03 7.87 0.10
CA ALA A 44 -1.76 8.41 0.55
C ALA A 44 -1.41 9.70 -0.19
N LYS A 45 -1.68 9.73 -1.50
CA LYS A 45 -1.45 10.95 -2.29
C LYS A 45 -2.31 12.11 -1.83
N LEU A 46 -3.55 11.83 -1.42
CA LEU A 46 -4.43 12.88 -0.91
C LEU A 46 -3.94 13.43 0.43
N ARG A 47 -3.27 12.62 1.22
CA ARG A 47 -2.79 12.99 2.55
C ARG A 47 -1.37 13.56 2.54
N ALA A 48 -0.59 13.30 1.50
CA ALA A 48 0.80 13.75 1.44
C ALA A 48 0.89 15.27 1.36
N PRO A 49 1.84 15.88 2.09
CA PRO A 49 2.11 17.31 1.92
C PRO A 49 2.49 17.63 0.48
N VAL A 50 2.07 18.79 -0.02
CA VAL A 50 2.18 19.12 -1.44
C VAL A 50 3.10 20.31 -1.72
N ASP A 51 4.13 20.52 -0.93
CA ASP A 51 5.01 21.67 -1.10
C ASP A 51 5.60 21.74 -2.50
N THR A 52 6.16 20.63 -2.98
CA THR A 52 6.75 20.56 -4.32
C THR A 52 6.05 19.59 -5.24
N GLY A 53 5.18 18.74 -4.69
CA GLY A 53 4.56 17.67 -5.44
C GLY A 53 5.47 16.46 -5.64
N ALA A 54 6.75 16.55 -5.30
CA ALA A 54 7.70 15.47 -5.53
C ALA A 54 7.38 14.23 -4.70
N LEU A 55 7.03 14.43 -3.42
CA LEU A 55 6.65 13.31 -2.55
C LEU A 55 5.39 12.63 -3.06
N ARG A 56 4.34 13.41 -3.29
CA ARG A 56 3.07 12.88 -3.78
C ARG A 56 3.28 12.11 -5.09
N GLY A 57 4.01 12.71 -6.03
CA GLY A 57 4.26 12.08 -7.32
C GLY A 57 5.10 10.82 -7.24
N SER A 58 5.88 10.64 -6.17
CA SER A 58 6.71 9.46 -6.01
C SER A 58 5.98 8.27 -5.41
N ILE A 59 4.80 8.48 -4.84
CA ILE A 59 4.03 7.37 -4.24
C ILE A 59 3.50 6.51 -5.36
N SER A 60 3.86 5.24 -5.35
CA SER A 60 3.46 4.31 -6.40
C SER A 60 3.36 2.90 -5.88
N VAL A 61 2.80 2.02 -6.71
CA VAL A 61 2.61 0.61 -6.41
C VAL A 61 3.64 -0.19 -7.19
N ASP A 62 4.33 -1.09 -6.51
CA ASP A 62 5.26 -2.04 -7.12
C ASP A 62 4.73 -3.46 -6.91
N PRO A 63 4.44 -4.20 -7.99
CA PRO A 63 4.05 -5.60 -7.85
C PRO A 63 5.21 -6.42 -7.28
N ILE A 64 4.87 -7.33 -6.38
CA ILE A 64 5.82 -8.32 -5.84
C ILE A 64 5.14 -9.69 -5.95
N PRO A 65 5.89 -10.80 -5.79
CA PRO A 65 5.28 -12.13 -5.86
C PRO A 65 4.11 -12.26 -4.88
N MET A 66 2.93 -12.56 -5.40
CA MET A 66 1.69 -12.73 -4.64
C MET A 66 1.33 -11.54 -3.76
N GLY A 67 1.71 -10.34 -4.19
CA GLY A 67 1.44 -9.16 -3.38
C GLY A 67 1.73 -7.86 -4.12
N ALA A 68 1.83 -6.80 -3.36
CA ALA A 68 2.16 -5.46 -3.87
C ALA A 68 2.75 -4.61 -2.74
N ASP A 69 3.70 -3.77 -3.12
CA ASP A 69 4.23 -2.72 -2.26
C ASP A 69 3.63 -1.39 -2.67
N VAL A 70 3.36 -0.52 -1.72
CA VAL A 70 2.98 0.86 -2.00
C VAL A 70 3.76 1.79 -1.08
N GLY A 71 4.32 2.84 -1.65
CA GLY A 71 5.09 3.79 -0.87
C GLY A 71 5.79 4.83 -1.73
N PRO A 72 6.49 5.76 -1.08
CA PRO A 72 7.21 6.82 -1.78
C PRO A 72 8.52 6.30 -2.38
N HIS A 73 8.96 6.95 -3.44
CA HIS A 73 10.22 6.65 -4.10
C HIS A 73 11.20 7.82 -4.00
N VAL A 74 11.03 8.66 -2.98
CA VAL A 74 11.99 9.69 -2.61
C VAL A 74 12.57 9.37 -1.24
N ASP A 75 13.83 9.70 -1.03
CA ASP A 75 14.55 9.33 0.18
C ASP A 75 13.96 9.95 1.45
N TYR A 76 13.37 11.13 1.34
CA TYR A 76 12.83 11.83 2.50
C TYR A 76 11.40 11.39 2.87
N GLY A 77 10.82 10.44 2.16
CA GLY A 77 9.45 9.98 2.43
C GLY A 77 9.22 9.51 3.86
N ALA A 78 10.17 8.77 4.40
CA ALA A 78 10.08 8.28 5.79
C ALA A 78 10.18 9.43 6.80
N TYR A 79 10.99 10.43 6.51
CA TYR A 79 11.12 11.58 7.40
C TYR A 79 9.81 12.39 7.48
N VAL A 80 9.08 12.47 6.39
CA VAL A 80 7.77 13.13 6.40
C VAL A 80 6.78 12.32 7.22
N GLU A 81 6.77 11.00 7.03
CA GLU A 81 5.84 10.12 7.74
C GLU A 81 6.04 10.16 9.25
N PHE A 82 7.28 10.05 9.70
CA PHE A 82 7.60 9.88 11.12
C PHE A 82 8.15 11.12 11.78
N GLY A 83 8.50 12.14 11.03
CA GLY A 83 9.12 13.34 11.55
C GLY A 83 10.60 13.16 11.84
N THR A 84 11.24 14.25 12.22
CA THR A 84 12.65 14.29 12.64
C THR A 84 12.74 15.08 13.91
N VAL A 85 13.97 15.22 14.45
CA VAL A 85 14.22 16.03 15.65
C VAL A 85 13.74 17.48 15.44
N ASN A 86 13.86 17.98 14.22
CA ASN A 86 13.57 19.40 13.93
C ASN A 86 12.24 19.61 13.19
N THR A 87 11.57 18.54 12.75
CA THR A 87 10.38 18.66 11.92
C THR A 87 9.30 17.71 12.44
N PRO A 88 8.09 18.23 12.74
CA PRO A 88 7.01 17.34 13.18
C PRO A 88 6.58 16.39 12.07
N ALA A 89 6.10 15.22 12.48
CA ALA A 89 5.59 14.23 11.56
C ALA A 89 4.35 14.73 10.84
N GLN A 90 4.24 14.37 9.57
CA GLN A 90 3.03 14.59 8.77
C GLN A 90 2.67 13.27 8.09
N PRO A 91 2.09 12.32 8.84
CA PRO A 91 1.82 10.97 8.32
C PRO A 91 0.87 11.00 7.13
N TYR A 92 1.18 10.22 6.12
CA TYR A 92 0.36 10.11 4.91
C TYR A 92 0.14 8.65 4.49
N LEU A 93 1.12 7.78 4.70
CA LEU A 93 1.05 6.39 4.24
C LEU A 93 0.35 5.47 5.24
N VAL A 94 0.77 5.48 6.49
CA VAL A 94 0.16 4.63 7.52
C VAL A 94 -1.31 4.99 7.74
N PRO A 95 -1.68 6.29 7.87
CA PRO A 95 -3.10 6.63 7.99
C PRO A 95 -3.91 6.25 6.75
N ALA A 96 -3.31 6.35 5.56
CA ALA A 96 -3.99 5.96 4.32
C ALA A 96 -4.30 4.46 4.34
N ALA A 97 -3.34 3.64 4.72
CA ALA A 97 -3.54 2.20 4.82
C ALA A 97 -4.61 1.86 5.86
N ASP A 98 -4.57 2.51 7.03
CA ASP A 98 -5.55 2.27 8.09
C ASP A 98 -6.95 2.69 7.67
N ALA A 99 -7.09 3.83 7.03
CA ALA A 99 -8.40 4.36 6.63
C ALA A 99 -9.05 3.52 5.54
N THR A 100 -8.26 2.83 4.72
CA THR A 100 -8.77 2.07 3.58
C THR A 100 -8.72 0.55 3.80
N ARG A 101 -8.36 0.11 5.00
CA ARG A 101 -8.18 -1.32 5.29
C ARG A 101 -9.37 -2.18 4.86
N SER A 102 -10.57 -1.77 5.20
CA SER A 102 -11.78 -2.54 4.85
C SER A 102 -12.01 -2.57 3.34
N GLN A 103 -11.79 -1.45 2.66
CA GLN A 103 -11.94 -1.38 1.22
C GLN A 103 -10.93 -2.27 0.51
N VAL A 104 -9.69 -2.24 0.98
CA VAL A 104 -8.61 -3.06 0.40
C VAL A 104 -8.94 -4.54 0.57
N SER A 105 -9.32 -4.95 1.77
CA SER A 105 -9.68 -6.36 2.03
C SER A 105 -10.84 -6.79 1.13
N GLU A 106 -11.85 -5.97 0.99
CA GLU A 106 -13.01 -6.29 0.19
C GLU A 106 -12.67 -6.44 -1.29
N ILE A 107 -11.89 -5.48 -1.86
CA ILE A 107 -11.56 -5.54 -3.28
C ILE A 107 -10.67 -6.75 -3.58
N VAL A 108 -9.73 -7.08 -2.68
CA VAL A 108 -8.85 -8.23 -2.88
C VAL A 108 -9.66 -9.52 -2.84
N ARG A 109 -10.55 -9.67 -1.87
CA ARG A 109 -11.41 -10.86 -1.80
C ARG A 109 -12.26 -11.01 -3.04
N ARG A 110 -12.87 -9.92 -3.49
CA ARG A 110 -13.73 -9.92 -4.67
C ARG A 110 -12.98 -10.35 -5.92
N GLU A 111 -11.78 -9.83 -6.10
CA GLU A 111 -10.96 -10.16 -7.26
C GLU A 111 -10.51 -11.61 -7.25
N ILE A 112 -10.18 -12.15 -6.08
CA ILE A 112 -9.76 -13.55 -5.96
C ILE A 112 -10.95 -14.50 -6.12
N ALA A 113 -12.08 -14.16 -5.54
CA ALA A 113 -13.27 -15.01 -5.60
C ALA A 113 -13.93 -15.00 -6.97
N GLY A 114 -13.67 -13.97 -7.70
CA GLY A 114 -14.23 -13.83 -8.93
C GLY A 114 -14.53 -13.71 -10.02
#